data_b5a7027a7a36b40667bfaec57e7bfa89
#
_entry.id   b5a7027a7a36b40667bfaec57e7bfa89
#
_cell.length_a   1.000
_cell.length_b   1.000
_cell.length_c   1.000
_cell.angle_alpha   90.00
_cell.angle_beta   90.00
_cell.angle_gamma   90.00
#
_symmetry.space_group_name_H-M   'P 1'
#
loop_
_entity.id
_entity.type
_entity.pdbx_description
1 polymer ?
#
loop_
_entity_poly.entity_id
_entity_poly.type
_entity_poly.pdbx_seq_one_letter_code
_entity_poly.pdbx_strand_id
1 'polypeptide(L)'
;VSGEASGGGPLVEEKPSRARWSPTIRQFAAIIEQTLIEFGAPVQVVHAETGPMILRFGVAPGYLQRPARGDQPARRERVRAAKIVARANDLALALGVTSLRIEAPVPGKTYIGIEVPNPHPKSVPLNQLLDDDAFKAHAERALLPVALGRDVAGQPILADLARLPHLLIAGSTGSGKSVAVNALLGAILRTRTPAEARIIVVDPKRVEFTWLAGVPHLLAPVVTDIEPAVEILGKAETEMAHRYDLLASAGCRNRVAYNASHKPALPALIVVIDELADLMMLAADDVERSICRLAQLGRAAGIHLVVATQRPSVDVVTGLIKANLPARQAFAVSSMVDSRTILDSPGAERLLGRGDFLFLPPDAMRPTRGQGAYAKDSWLNQTVKLARASVPAGTPDPEAERFAKLLSATQMADDRLYQSARQLAEEHPKVSTSYLQRKLRIGYPKAAAFIERLRADGIIADPDLDDE
;
A
#
# COMPACT_ATOMS: atom_id res chain seq x y z
N VAL A 1 -3.94 -42.93 -44.76
CA VAL A 1 -2.63 -42.50 -44.29
C VAL A 1 -2.82 -42.01 -42.86
N SER A 2 -2.31 -42.83 -41.96
CA SER A 2 -2.30 -42.74 -40.50
C SER A 2 -1.57 -41.49 -40.00
N GLY A 3 -2.23 -40.70 -39.16
CA GLY A 3 -1.64 -39.64 -38.35
C GLY A 3 -1.66 -40.04 -36.89
N GLU A 4 -0.51 -40.35 -36.33
CA GLU A 4 -0.30 -40.68 -34.93
C GLU A 4 -0.57 -39.50 -34.05
N ALA A 5 -1.48 -39.66 -33.11
CA ALA A 5 -1.69 -38.73 -31.99
C ALA A 5 -0.56 -38.93 -30.97
N SER A 6 0.39 -38.02 -30.92
CA SER A 6 1.40 -37.95 -29.86
C SER A 6 0.74 -37.64 -28.51
N GLY A 7 0.65 -38.68 -27.69
CA GLY A 7 0.20 -38.56 -26.29
C GLY A 7 1.17 -37.75 -25.47
N GLY A 8 0.77 -36.55 -25.06
CA GLY A 8 1.40 -35.78 -24.00
C GLY A 8 1.21 -36.48 -22.65
N GLY A 9 2.20 -37.28 -22.26
CA GLY A 9 2.26 -37.85 -20.91
C GLY A 9 2.37 -36.73 -19.87
N PRO A 10 1.88 -36.91 -18.62
CA PRO A 10 2.00 -35.93 -17.56
C PRO A 10 3.49 -35.64 -17.32
N LEU A 11 3.85 -34.35 -17.34
CA LEU A 11 5.20 -33.90 -16.98
C LEU A 11 5.51 -34.45 -15.57
N VAL A 12 6.37 -35.45 -15.53
CA VAL A 12 6.93 -35.98 -14.28
C VAL A 12 7.91 -34.90 -13.79
N GLU A 13 7.45 -34.02 -12.90
CA GLU A 13 8.36 -33.12 -12.15
C GLU A 13 9.36 -34.05 -11.44
N GLU A 14 10.66 -33.90 -11.74
CA GLU A 14 11.75 -34.58 -11.04
C GLU A 14 11.57 -34.40 -9.54
N LYS A 15 11.56 -35.51 -8.79
CA LYS A 15 11.51 -35.48 -7.33
C LYS A 15 12.73 -34.71 -6.83
N PRO A 16 12.55 -33.52 -6.19
CA PRO A 16 13.69 -32.78 -5.69
C PRO A 16 14.42 -33.67 -4.70
N SER A 17 15.74 -33.80 -4.89
CA SER A 17 16.58 -34.59 -4.00
C SER A 17 16.54 -33.96 -2.59
N ARG A 18 15.79 -34.54 -1.63
CA ARG A 18 15.71 -34.10 -0.24
C ARG A 18 17.11 -34.02 0.42
N ALA A 19 18.11 -34.63 -0.19
CA ALA A 19 19.51 -34.53 0.22
C ALA A 19 20.06 -33.10 0.21
N ARG A 20 19.49 -32.21 -0.63
CA ARG A 20 19.89 -30.79 -0.73
C ARG A 20 19.18 -29.87 0.28
N TRP A 21 18.21 -30.39 1.04
CA TRP A 21 17.49 -29.60 2.04
C TRP A 21 18.34 -29.41 3.31
N SER A 22 18.25 -28.22 3.89
CA SER A 22 18.88 -27.95 5.19
C SER A 22 18.31 -28.86 6.29
N PRO A 23 19.03 -29.06 7.41
CA PRO A 23 18.51 -29.86 8.52
C PRO A 23 17.14 -29.39 9.01
N THR A 24 16.94 -28.07 9.14
CA THR A 24 15.68 -27.46 9.55
C THR A 24 14.53 -27.78 8.61
N ILE A 25 14.76 -27.67 7.28
CA ILE A 25 13.74 -28.00 6.28
C ILE A 25 13.37 -29.47 6.34
N ARG A 26 14.35 -30.36 6.50
CA ARG A 26 14.10 -31.80 6.63
C ARG A 26 13.30 -32.14 7.87
N GLN A 27 13.61 -31.51 8.99
CA GLN A 27 12.88 -31.69 10.25
C GLN A 27 11.42 -31.24 10.11
N PHE A 28 11.18 -30.03 9.59
CA PHE A 28 9.82 -29.51 9.41
C PHE A 28 9.03 -30.34 8.41
N ALA A 29 9.63 -30.78 7.32
CA ALA A 29 8.99 -31.67 6.34
C ALA A 29 8.54 -32.99 6.98
N ALA A 30 9.38 -33.60 7.83
CA ALA A 30 9.06 -34.84 8.53
C ALA A 30 7.88 -34.63 9.52
N ILE A 31 7.88 -33.53 10.29
CA ILE A 31 6.78 -33.18 11.23
C ILE A 31 5.49 -32.99 10.45
N ILE A 32 5.50 -32.25 9.33
CA ILE A 32 4.30 -32.01 8.49
C ILE A 32 3.73 -33.33 7.99
N GLU A 33 4.57 -34.21 7.42
CA GLU A 33 4.13 -35.50 6.91
C GLU A 33 3.56 -36.38 8.02
N GLN A 34 4.26 -36.52 9.14
CA GLN A 34 3.85 -37.36 10.24
C GLN A 34 2.54 -36.86 10.86
N THR A 35 2.45 -35.58 11.21
CA THR A 35 1.23 -34.99 11.77
C THR A 35 0.02 -35.20 10.87
N LEU A 36 0.15 -34.92 9.57
CA LEU A 36 -0.98 -35.10 8.64
C LEU A 36 -1.35 -36.58 8.45
N ILE A 37 -0.39 -37.52 8.54
CA ILE A 37 -0.69 -38.97 8.54
C ILE A 37 -1.51 -39.34 9.79
N GLU A 38 -1.12 -38.91 10.97
CA GLU A 38 -1.78 -39.19 12.24
C GLU A 38 -3.23 -38.68 12.25
N PHE A 39 -3.48 -37.50 11.63
CA PHE A 39 -4.83 -36.98 11.43
C PHE A 39 -5.57 -37.53 10.20
N GLY A 40 -5.06 -38.61 9.62
CA GLY A 40 -5.68 -39.32 8.50
C GLY A 40 -5.71 -38.50 7.19
N ALA A 41 -4.79 -37.59 7.00
CA ALA A 41 -4.62 -36.79 5.79
C ALA A 41 -3.19 -36.99 5.22
N PRO A 42 -2.78 -38.24 4.84
CA PRO A 42 -1.44 -38.50 4.38
C PRO A 42 -1.04 -37.61 3.20
N VAL A 43 0.16 -37.04 3.27
CA VAL A 43 0.75 -36.18 2.25
C VAL A 43 2.23 -36.56 2.06
N GLN A 44 2.79 -36.06 0.97
CA GLN A 44 4.24 -36.08 0.74
C GLN A 44 4.73 -34.65 0.52
N VAL A 45 5.77 -34.22 1.20
CA VAL A 45 6.45 -32.93 0.92
C VAL A 45 7.31 -33.13 -0.33
N VAL A 46 6.91 -32.48 -1.41
CA VAL A 46 7.53 -32.59 -2.75
C VAL A 46 8.41 -31.39 -3.08
N HIS A 47 8.22 -30.27 -2.37
CA HIS A 47 8.95 -29.02 -2.62
C HIS A 47 9.19 -28.24 -1.34
N ALA A 48 10.28 -27.48 -1.27
CA ALA A 48 10.53 -26.55 -0.17
C ALA A 48 11.27 -25.32 -0.69
N GLU A 49 10.79 -24.14 -0.27
CA GLU A 49 11.38 -22.83 -0.56
C GLU A 49 11.73 -22.13 0.74
N THR A 50 12.84 -21.38 0.73
CA THR A 50 13.29 -20.60 1.88
C THR A 50 13.23 -19.12 1.54
N GLY A 51 12.20 -18.45 2.06
CA GLY A 51 12.09 -17.01 2.00
C GLY A 51 12.69 -16.31 3.24
N PRO A 52 12.68 -14.98 3.23
CA PRO A 52 13.26 -14.20 4.33
C PRO A 52 12.58 -14.46 5.68
N MET A 53 11.25 -14.54 5.70
CA MET A 53 10.44 -14.69 6.94
C MET A 53 9.66 -16.00 6.96
N ILE A 54 9.54 -16.70 5.84
CA ILE A 54 8.66 -17.85 5.66
C ILE A 54 9.46 -18.99 5.01
N LEU A 55 9.22 -20.20 5.48
CA LEU A 55 9.52 -21.45 4.77
C LEU A 55 8.24 -21.95 4.13
N ARG A 56 8.23 -22.19 2.81
CA ARG A 56 7.09 -22.76 2.11
C ARG A 56 7.37 -24.23 1.78
N PHE A 57 6.46 -25.11 2.23
CA PHE A 57 6.49 -26.53 1.90
C PHE A 57 5.38 -26.87 0.89
N GLY A 58 5.74 -27.38 -0.27
CA GLY A 58 4.79 -27.90 -1.23
C GLY A 58 4.44 -29.34 -0.89
N VAL A 59 3.17 -29.60 -0.55
CA VAL A 59 2.69 -30.94 -0.19
C VAL A 59 1.76 -31.51 -1.24
N ALA A 60 2.05 -32.72 -1.70
CA ALA A 60 1.20 -33.48 -2.60
C ALA A 60 0.25 -34.35 -1.76
N PRO A 61 -1.09 -34.25 -1.95
CA PRO A 61 -2.04 -35.14 -1.27
C PRO A 61 -1.83 -36.61 -1.63
N GLY A 62 -1.71 -37.45 -0.61
CA GLY A 62 -1.61 -38.90 -0.72
C GLY A 62 -2.99 -39.57 -0.86
N TYR A 63 -3.04 -40.88 -0.58
CA TYR A 63 -4.24 -41.68 -0.70
C TYR A 63 -4.58 -42.36 0.62
N LEU A 64 -5.89 -42.41 0.93
CA LEU A 64 -6.47 -43.20 2.00
C LEU A 64 -6.90 -44.55 1.42
N GLN A 65 -6.57 -45.64 2.12
CA GLN A 65 -7.12 -46.95 1.80
C GLN A 65 -8.45 -47.09 2.59
N ARG A 66 -9.55 -47.19 1.87
CA ARG A 66 -10.83 -47.59 2.48
C ARG A 66 -10.99 -49.12 2.36
N PRO A 67 -11.15 -49.81 3.49
CA PRO A 67 -11.37 -51.24 3.42
C PRO A 67 -12.68 -51.55 2.69
N ALA A 68 -12.77 -52.76 2.14
CA ALA A 68 -14.02 -53.28 1.54
C ALA A 68 -15.15 -53.24 2.56
N ARG A 69 -16.33 -52.79 2.13
CA ARG A 69 -17.54 -52.75 3.00
C ARG A 69 -18.71 -53.40 2.20
N GLY A 70 -19.17 -54.58 2.63
CA GLY A 70 -20.14 -55.32 1.88
C GLY A 70 -19.64 -55.67 0.48
N ASP A 71 -20.45 -55.49 -0.56
CA ASP A 71 -20.12 -55.75 -1.98
C ASP A 71 -19.20 -54.70 -2.60
N GLN A 72 -18.77 -53.64 -1.86
CA GLN A 72 -17.88 -52.64 -2.38
C GLN A 72 -16.42 -53.05 -2.17
N PRO A 73 -15.60 -53.13 -3.25
CA PRO A 73 -14.17 -53.46 -3.14
C PRO A 73 -13.40 -52.35 -2.42
N ALA A 74 -12.25 -52.67 -1.85
CA ALA A 74 -11.33 -51.69 -1.26
C ALA A 74 -11.00 -50.61 -2.28
N ARG A 75 -11.16 -49.33 -1.89
CA ARG A 75 -10.91 -48.15 -2.78
C ARG A 75 -9.79 -47.29 -2.22
N ARG A 76 -8.95 -46.81 -3.14
CA ARG A 76 -7.98 -45.74 -2.84
C ARG A 76 -8.67 -44.40 -3.10
N GLU A 77 -8.86 -43.60 -2.08
CA GLU A 77 -9.44 -42.25 -2.17
C GLU A 77 -8.33 -41.21 -1.96
N ARG A 78 -8.19 -40.28 -2.89
CA ARG A 78 -7.21 -39.21 -2.75
C ARG A 78 -7.63 -38.26 -1.62
N VAL A 79 -6.67 -37.81 -0.79
CA VAL A 79 -6.91 -36.84 0.27
C VAL A 79 -7.38 -35.52 -0.35
N ARG A 80 -8.50 -34.99 0.11
CA ARG A 80 -9.04 -33.71 -0.37
C ARG A 80 -8.27 -32.55 0.25
N ALA A 81 -8.00 -31.50 -0.52
CA ALA A 81 -7.32 -30.29 -0.06
C ALA A 81 -7.96 -29.68 1.20
N ALA A 82 -9.30 -29.63 1.25
CA ALA A 82 -10.03 -29.13 2.41
C ALA A 82 -9.69 -29.86 3.71
N LYS A 83 -9.39 -31.18 3.64
CA LYS A 83 -9.00 -31.97 4.82
C LYS A 83 -7.62 -31.55 5.35
N ILE A 84 -6.71 -31.17 4.47
CA ILE A 84 -5.38 -30.67 4.84
C ILE A 84 -5.51 -29.27 5.43
N VAL A 85 -6.29 -28.39 4.78
CA VAL A 85 -6.51 -27.00 5.24
C VAL A 85 -7.13 -26.97 6.64
N ALA A 86 -8.05 -27.90 6.95
CA ALA A 86 -8.67 -28.01 8.26
C ALA A 86 -7.70 -28.39 9.40
N ARG A 87 -6.48 -28.82 9.10
CA ARG A 87 -5.43 -29.22 10.06
C ARG A 87 -4.40 -28.12 10.33
N ALA A 88 -4.68 -26.89 9.95
CA ALA A 88 -3.74 -25.80 10.13
C ALA A 88 -3.33 -25.60 11.60
N ASN A 89 -4.29 -25.67 12.53
CA ASN A 89 -4.00 -25.49 13.97
C ASN A 89 -3.20 -26.68 14.55
N ASP A 90 -3.55 -27.91 14.14
CA ASP A 90 -2.83 -29.11 14.56
C ASP A 90 -1.37 -29.08 14.10
N LEU A 91 -1.14 -28.63 12.86
CA LEU A 91 0.20 -28.43 12.31
C LEU A 91 0.95 -27.31 13.01
N ALA A 92 0.30 -26.20 13.34
CA ALA A 92 0.93 -25.09 14.06
C ALA A 92 1.43 -25.56 15.43
N LEU A 93 0.62 -26.35 16.14
CA LEU A 93 0.98 -26.96 17.43
C LEU A 93 2.18 -27.92 17.29
N ALA A 94 2.14 -28.82 16.32
CA ALA A 94 3.18 -29.81 16.09
C ALA A 94 4.53 -29.16 15.69
N LEU A 95 4.49 -28.06 14.95
CA LEU A 95 5.67 -27.31 14.52
C LEU A 95 6.14 -26.30 15.56
N GLY A 96 5.40 -26.09 16.66
CA GLY A 96 5.73 -25.12 17.69
C GLY A 96 5.69 -23.67 17.22
N VAL A 97 4.78 -23.34 16.28
CA VAL A 97 4.64 -21.99 15.71
C VAL A 97 3.29 -21.38 16.10
N THR A 98 3.25 -20.05 16.20
CA THR A 98 2.04 -19.32 16.61
C THR A 98 0.92 -19.37 15.55
N SER A 99 1.30 -19.42 14.27
CA SER A 99 0.37 -19.53 13.17
C SER A 99 1.08 -20.05 11.92
N LEU A 100 0.30 -20.63 11.00
CA LEU A 100 0.76 -20.97 9.66
C LEU A 100 -0.35 -20.68 8.64
N ARG A 101 0.03 -20.50 7.38
CA ARG A 101 -0.92 -20.31 6.27
C ARG A 101 -0.86 -21.51 5.34
N ILE A 102 -2.04 -21.99 4.93
CA ILE A 102 -2.15 -23.04 3.90
C ILE A 102 -2.78 -22.42 2.65
N GLU A 103 -2.04 -22.48 1.55
CA GLU A 103 -2.49 -22.02 0.23
C GLU A 103 -2.87 -23.24 -0.61
N ALA A 104 -4.15 -23.38 -0.94
CA ALA A 104 -4.67 -24.55 -1.63
C ALA A 104 -5.63 -24.15 -2.76
N PRO A 105 -5.24 -24.33 -4.04
CA PRO A 105 -3.92 -24.69 -4.55
C PRO A 105 -2.95 -23.50 -4.61
N VAL A 106 -1.66 -23.77 -4.71
CA VAL A 106 -0.66 -22.75 -5.10
C VAL A 106 -0.84 -22.46 -6.60
N PRO A 107 -0.96 -21.18 -7.01
CA PRO A 107 -1.14 -20.83 -8.41
C PRO A 107 -0.05 -21.42 -9.32
N GLY A 108 -0.47 -22.07 -10.42
CA GLY A 108 0.44 -22.69 -11.38
C GLY A 108 1.17 -23.94 -10.89
N LYS A 109 0.80 -24.49 -9.70
CA LYS A 109 1.43 -25.68 -9.12
C LYS A 109 0.41 -26.79 -8.84
N THR A 110 0.87 -28.02 -8.82
CA THR A 110 0.04 -29.23 -8.55
C THR A 110 0.06 -29.65 -7.09
N TYR A 111 0.57 -28.81 -6.19
CA TYR A 111 0.67 -29.07 -4.76
C TYR A 111 -0.02 -27.98 -3.91
N ILE A 112 -0.19 -28.27 -2.64
CA ILE A 112 -0.68 -27.33 -1.61
C ILE A 112 0.55 -26.72 -0.92
N GLY A 113 0.55 -25.40 -0.74
CA GLY A 113 1.61 -24.69 -0.03
C GLY A 113 1.30 -24.60 1.48
N ILE A 114 2.21 -25.06 2.32
CA ILE A 114 2.18 -24.82 3.77
C ILE A 114 3.29 -23.82 4.09
N GLU A 115 2.89 -22.63 4.50
CA GLU A 115 3.81 -21.54 4.84
C GLU A 115 4.00 -21.48 6.36
N VAL A 116 5.24 -21.70 6.79
CA VAL A 116 5.64 -21.77 8.20
C VAL A 116 6.63 -20.65 8.49
N PRO A 117 6.54 -19.96 9.64
CA PRO A 117 7.52 -18.96 10.04
C PRO A 117 8.95 -19.50 9.97
N ASN A 118 9.86 -18.72 9.38
CA ASN A 118 11.27 -19.07 9.34
C ASN A 118 11.89 -18.89 10.75
N PRO A 119 12.47 -19.92 11.36
CA PRO A 119 13.09 -19.78 12.68
C PRO A 119 14.31 -18.83 12.67
N HIS A 120 14.87 -18.54 11.49
CA HIS A 120 15.98 -17.61 11.29
C HIS A 120 15.57 -16.48 10.32
N PRO A 121 14.67 -15.57 10.74
CA PRO A 121 14.15 -14.55 9.85
C PRO A 121 15.22 -13.55 9.44
N LYS A 122 15.16 -13.09 8.19
CA LYS A 122 16.08 -12.09 7.64
C LYS A 122 15.30 -10.84 7.21
N SER A 123 15.82 -9.67 7.56
CA SER A 123 15.31 -8.42 7.00
C SER A 123 15.59 -8.35 5.49
N VAL A 124 14.82 -7.54 4.79
CA VAL A 124 14.99 -7.26 3.35
C VAL A 124 15.45 -5.81 3.20
N PRO A 125 16.78 -5.54 3.23
CA PRO A 125 17.26 -4.17 3.12
C PRO A 125 16.96 -3.57 1.76
N LEU A 126 16.39 -2.35 1.74
CA LEU A 126 16.00 -1.67 0.50
C LEU A 126 17.21 -1.46 -0.43
N ASN A 127 18.36 -1.05 0.11
CA ASN A 127 19.57 -0.85 -0.69
C ASN A 127 19.97 -2.10 -1.47
N GLN A 128 19.87 -3.29 -0.85
CA GLN A 128 20.19 -4.55 -1.55
C GLN A 128 19.17 -4.87 -2.66
N LEU A 129 17.90 -4.48 -2.49
CA LEU A 129 16.91 -4.63 -3.54
C LEU A 129 17.16 -3.66 -4.70
N LEU A 130 17.57 -2.42 -4.41
CA LEU A 130 17.87 -1.43 -5.45
C LEU A 130 19.16 -1.76 -6.23
N ASP A 131 20.08 -2.48 -5.58
CA ASP A 131 21.33 -2.96 -6.21
C ASP A 131 21.13 -4.26 -7.01
N ASP A 132 19.98 -4.94 -6.85
CA ASP A 132 19.64 -6.17 -7.57
C ASP A 132 19.47 -5.88 -9.07
N ASP A 133 20.03 -6.74 -9.93
CA ASP A 133 19.98 -6.57 -11.39
C ASP A 133 18.54 -6.59 -11.91
N ALA A 134 17.65 -7.35 -11.27
CA ALA A 134 16.23 -7.35 -11.62
C ALA A 134 15.60 -5.96 -11.35
N PHE A 135 15.96 -5.29 -10.27
CA PHE A 135 15.48 -3.94 -10.00
C PHE A 135 16.07 -2.93 -10.99
N LYS A 136 17.36 -2.97 -11.28
CA LYS A 136 18.00 -2.08 -12.26
C LYS A 136 17.33 -2.16 -13.62
N ALA A 137 17.14 -3.39 -14.14
CA ALA A 137 16.44 -3.64 -15.40
C ALA A 137 14.96 -3.18 -15.37
N HIS A 138 14.31 -3.27 -14.20
CA HIS A 138 12.96 -2.75 -14.00
C HIS A 138 12.95 -1.21 -14.01
N ALA A 139 13.89 -0.56 -13.31
CA ALA A 139 13.98 0.88 -13.17
C ALA A 139 14.25 1.62 -14.48
N GLU A 140 14.96 0.99 -15.44
CA GLU A 140 15.16 1.51 -16.78
C GLU A 140 13.86 1.64 -17.60
N ARG A 141 12.87 0.78 -17.32
CA ARG A 141 11.62 0.71 -18.08
C ARG A 141 10.43 1.34 -17.36
N ALA A 142 10.48 1.36 -16.03
CA ALA A 142 9.42 1.90 -15.21
C ALA A 142 9.48 3.42 -15.14
N LEU A 143 8.33 4.09 -15.06
CA LEU A 143 8.26 5.54 -14.83
C LEU A 143 8.52 5.90 -13.37
N LEU A 144 7.96 5.12 -12.45
CA LEU A 144 8.09 5.29 -10.99
C LEU A 144 8.42 3.94 -10.35
N PRO A 145 9.69 3.47 -10.48
CA PRO A 145 10.08 2.15 -10.00
C PRO A 145 10.09 2.10 -8.48
N VAL A 146 9.47 1.08 -7.91
CA VAL A 146 9.47 0.79 -6.48
C VAL A 146 9.76 -0.67 -6.22
N ALA A 147 10.46 -0.94 -5.12
CA ALA A 147 10.76 -2.29 -4.63
C ALA A 147 9.94 -2.52 -3.35
N LEU A 148 8.88 -3.32 -3.44
CA LEU A 148 7.98 -3.58 -2.32
C LEU A 148 8.59 -4.54 -1.30
N GLY A 149 9.46 -5.47 -1.76
CA GLY A 149 10.07 -6.47 -0.91
C GLY A 149 10.51 -7.71 -1.68
N ARG A 150 10.54 -8.85 -0.98
CA ARG A 150 10.78 -10.18 -1.58
C ARG A 150 9.63 -11.12 -1.28
N ASP A 151 9.30 -11.98 -2.23
CA ASP A 151 8.29 -13.02 -2.05
C ASP A 151 8.78 -14.17 -1.16
N VAL A 152 7.94 -15.18 -0.98
CA VAL A 152 8.25 -16.37 -0.19
C VAL A 152 9.34 -17.27 -0.78
N ALA A 153 9.66 -17.09 -2.06
CA ALA A 153 10.77 -17.75 -2.74
C ALA A 153 12.05 -16.90 -2.73
N GLY A 154 12.01 -15.69 -2.15
CA GLY A 154 13.12 -14.75 -2.11
C GLY A 154 13.26 -13.88 -3.36
N GLN A 155 12.34 -13.98 -4.31
CA GLN A 155 12.35 -13.17 -5.54
C GLN A 155 11.90 -11.73 -5.22
N PRO A 156 12.47 -10.72 -5.86
CA PRO A 156 12.07 -9.33 -5.64
C PRO A 156 10.65 -9.08 -6.15
N ILE A 157 9.82 -8.42 -5.32
CA ILE A 157 8.51 -7.91 -5.71
C ILE A 157 8.70 -6.45 -6.11
N LEU A 158 8.68 -6.21 -7.42
CA LEU A 158 8.91 -4.91 -8.04
C LEU A 158 7.61 -4.39 -8.64
N ALA A 159 7.43 -3.08 -8.64
CA ALA A 159 6.29 -2.44 -9.25
C ALA A 159 6.66 -1.08 -9.87
N ASP A 160 5.89 -0.64 -10.85
CA ASP A 160 5.87 0.72 -11.34
C ASP A 160 4.62 1.41 -10.80
N LEU A 161 4.79 2.36 -9.88
CA LEU A 161 3.67 3.09 -9.28
C LEU A 161 2.79 3.77 -10.34
N ALA A 162 3.37 4.20 -11.47
CA ALA A 162 2.63 4.77 -12.58
C ALA A 162 1.70 3.75 -13.29
N ARG A 163 2.02 2.45 -13.20
CA ARG A 163 1.17 1.38 -13.74
C ARG A 163 0.17 0.86 -12.73
N LEU A 164 0.44 0.98 -11.43
CA LEU A 164 -0.49 0.55 -10.37
C LEU A 164 -1.78 1.38 -10.24
N PRO A 165 -2.01 2.41 -10.86
CA PRO A 165 -1.75 3.81 -10.82
C PRO A 165 -1.87 4.45 -9.43
N HIS A 166 -2.60 3.82 -8.51
CA HIS A 166 -2.81 4.25 -7.13
C HIS A 166 -2.66 3.04 -6.21
N LEU A 167 -2.13 3.24 -5.01
CA LEU A 167 -1.81 2.17 -4.07
C LEU A 167 -2.46 2.45 -2.70
N LEU A 168 -3.27 1.51 -2.23
CA LEU A 168 -3.76 1.47 -0.86
C LEU A 168 -2.82 0.60 -0.02
N ILE A 169 -2.35 1.13 1.11
CA ILE A 169 -1.50 0.41 2.06
C ILE A 169 -2.19 0.41 3.43
N ALA A 170 -2.52 -0.77 3.95
CA ALA A 170 -3.21 -0.84 5.23
C ALA A 170 -2.62 -1.91 6.16
N GLY A 171 -2.73 -1.69 7.47
CA GLY A 171 -2.25 -2.62 8.48
C GLY A 171 -2.18 -2.01 9.86
N SER A 172 -2.27 -2.83 10.92
CA SER A 172 -2.22 -2.39 12.31
C SER A 172 -0.90 -1.69 12.67
N THR A 173 -0.89 -0.95 13.76
CA THR A 173 0.32 -0.31 14.29
C THR A 173 1.43 -1.35 14.49
N GLY A 174 2.66 -1.03 14.08
CA GLY A 174 3.80 -1.94 14.15
C GLY A 174 3.83 -3.08 13.12
N SER A 175 2.85 -3.16 12.21
CA SER A 175 2.81 -4.17 11.16
C SER A 175 3.86 -4.00 10.06
N GLY A 176 4.37 -2.76 9.86
CA GLY A 176 5.35 -2.41 8.84
C GLY A 176 4.86 -1.42 7.78
N LYS A 177 3.63 -0.87 7.93
CA LYS A 177 3.00 0.09 7.00
C LYS A 177 3.89 1.30 6.71
N SER A 178 4.27 2.08 7.72
CA SER A 178 5.09 3.30 7.55
C SER A 178 6.48 2.99 7.01
N VAL A 179 7.05 1.85 7.41
CA VAL A 179 8.34 1.37 6.87
C VAL A 179 8.23 1.12 5.36
N ALA A 180 7.12 0.55 4.88
CA ALA A 180 6.90 0.31 3.45
C ALA A 180 6.72 1.62 2.68
N VAL A 181 5.99 2.61 3.22
CA VAL A 181 5.84 3.93 2.59
C VAL A 181 7.20 4.64 2.53
N ASN A 182 8.00 4.60 3.60
CA ASN A 182 9.35 5.14 3.62
C ASN A 182 10.27 4.44 2.60
N ALA A 183 10.18 3.11 2.46
CA ALA A 183 10.93 2.37 1.45
C ALA A 183 10.51 2.75 0.02
N LEU A 184 9.22 2.93 -0.22
CA LEU A 184 8.68 3.39 -1.50
C LEU A 184 9.24 4.77 -1.87
N LEU A 185 9.12 5.74 -0.96
CA LEU A 185 9.65 7.10 -1.17
C LEU A 185 11.17 7.10 -1.33
N GLY A 186 11.88 6.32 -0.52
CA GLY A 186 13.32 6.15 -0.64
C GLY A 186 13.75 5.60 -2.01
N ALA A 187 13.01 4.64 -2.57
CA ALA A 187 13.26 4.11 -3.90
C ALA A 187 13.06 5.19 -4.99
N ILE A 188 11.98 5.99 -4.90
CA ILE A 188 11.73 7.10 -5.83
C ILE A 188 12.85 8.14 -5.76
N LEU A 189 13.22 8.60 -4.57
CA LEU A 189 14.26 9.61 -4.38
C LEU A 189 15.64 9.15 -4.87
N ARG A 190 15.90 7.85 -4.89
CA ARG A 190 17.16 7.27 -5.40
C ARG A 190 17.19 7.09 -6.90
N THR A 191 16.03 7.01 -7.55
CA THR A 191 15.94 6.62 -8.96
C THR A 191 15.37 7.72 -9.85
N ARG A 192 14.76 8.74 -9.29
CA ARG A 192 14.14 9.84 -10.05
C ARG A 192 14.62 11.19 -9.54
N THR A 193 14.76 12.12 -10.46
CA THR A 193 15.06 13.53 -10.17
C THR A 193 13.79 14.32 -9.87
N PRO A 194 13.85 15.52 -9.28
CA PRO A 194 12.70 16.38 -9.10
C PRO A 194 11.98 16.76 -10.40
N ALA A 195 12.69 16.78 -11.53
CA ALA A 195 12.10 17.02 -12.85
C ALA A 195 11.31 15.80 -13.39
N GLU A 196 11.49 14.62 -12.80
CA GLU A 196 10.78 13.39 -13.18
C GLU A 196 9.66 13.03 -12.22
N ALA A 197 9.84 13.30 -10.91
CA ALA A 197 8.88 12.98 -9.87
C ALA A 197 8.82 14.07 -8.79
N ARG A 198 7.61 14.47 -8.43
CA ARG A 198 7.30 15.40 -7.34
C ARG A 198 6.44 14.73 -6.31
N ILE A 199 6.51 15.20 -5.08
CA ILE A 199 5.89 14.54 -3.94
C ILE A 199 5.12 15.57 -3.10
N ILE A 200 3.90 15.20 -2.71
CA ILE A 200 3.12 15.85 -1.65
C ILE A 200 2.94 14.80 -0.57
N VAL A 201 3.15 15.18 0.69
CA VAL A 201 3.01 14.27 1.84
C VAL A 201 2.07 14.89 2.87
N VAL A 202 1.07 14.11 3.29
CA VAL A 202 0.16 14.39 4.39
C VAL A 202 0.46 13.42 5.53
N ASP A 203 0.97 13.93 6.66
CA ASP A 203 1.33 13.19 7.87
C ASP A 203 0.72 13.85 9.12
N PRO A 204 -0.55 13.56 9.44
CA PRO A 204 -1.23 14.15 10.60
C PRO A 204 -0.55 13.85 11.94
N LYS A 205 0.24 12.77 11.99
CA LYS A 205 0.92 12.33 13.22
C LYS A 205 2.25 13.01 13.48
N ARG A 206 2.81 13.72 12.50
CA ARG A 206 4.10 14.47 12.57
C ARG A 206 5.31 13.61 12.92
N VAL A 207 5.30 12.31 12.62
CA VAL A 207 6.34 11.38 13.10
C VAL A 207 7.11 10.73 11.96
N GLU A 208 6.40 10.26 10.92
CA GLU A 208 6.96 9.28 9.99
C GLU A 208 7.80 9.90 8.86
N PHE A 209 7.54 11.17 8.48
CA PHE A 209 8.14 11.78 7.29
C PHE A 209 8.99 13.03 7.56
N THR A 210 9.40 13.25 8.80
CA THR A 210 10.30 14.36 9.19
C THR A 210 11.62 14.34 8.42
N TRP A 211 12.10 13.16 8.02
CA TRP A 211 13.33 12.96 7.25
C TRP A 211 13.27 13.57 5.83
N LEU A 212 12.07 13.80 5.29
CA LEU A 212 11.86 14.41 3.96
C LEU A 212 12.06 15.93 3.96
N ALA A 213 12.19 16.58 5.11
CA ALA A 213 12.30 18.04 5.18
C ALA A 213 13.40 18.58 4.24
N GLY A 214 13.04 19.52 3.38
CA GLY A 214 13.96 20.16 2.43
C GLY A 214 14.44 19.27 1.27
N VAL A 215 13.77 18.16 0.99
CA VAL A 215 14.01 17.37 -0.22
C VAL A 215 13.45 18.12 -1.43
N PRO A 216 14.23 18.31 -2.52
CA PRO A 216 13.78 19.10 -3.67
C PRO A 216 12.62 18.49 -4.46
N HIS A 217 12.25 17.24 -4.18
CA HIS A 217 11.06 16.58 -4.76
C HIS A 217 9.75 17.06 -4.14
N LEU A 218 9.78 17.63 -2.92
CA LEU A 218 8.56 18.12 -2.27
C LEU A 218 8.05 19.38 -2.97
N LEU A 219 6.75 19.41 -3.30
CA LEU A 219 6.06 20.61 -3.81
C LEU A 219 5.58 21.54 -2.68
N ALA A 220 5.40 21.00 -1.49
CA ALA A 220 5.05 21.72 -0.27
C ALA A 220 5.76 21.09 0.93
N PRO A 221 5.93 21.79 2.05
CA PRO A 221 6.29 21.16 3.32
C PRO A 221 5.34 19.99 3.62
N VAL A 222 5.80 19.02 4.43
CA VAL A 222 4.94 17.92 4.89
C VAL A 222 3.76 18.54 5.63
N VAL A 223 2.55 18.21 5.18
CA VAL A 223 1.30 18.74 5.74
C VAL A 223 0.90 17.92 6.94
N THR A 224 0.73 18.59 8.08
CA THR A 224 0.52 17.92 9.37
C THR A 224 -0.86 18.17 9.98
N ASP A 225 -1.56 19.19 9.51
CA ASP A 225 -2.87 19.56 10.03
C ASP A 225 -3.96 19.19 9.02
N ILE A 226 -5.18 18.95 9.51
CA ILE A 226 -6.23 18.32 8.69
C ILE A 226 -6.84 19.28 7.68
N GLU A 227 -7.12 20.53 8.09
CA GLU A 227 -7.65 21.53 7.16
C GLU A 227 -6.67 21.79 6.00
N PRO A 228 -5.36 22.03 6.24
CA PRO A 228 -4.37 22.09 5.17
C PRO A 228 -4.27 20.79 4.36
N ALA A 229 -4.53 19.62 4.95
CA ALA A 229 -4.54 18.35 4.23
C ALA A 229 -5.69 18.26 3.22
N VAL A 230 -6.90 18.68 3.60
CA VAL A 230 -8.05 18.77 2.68
C VAL A 230 -7.76 19.79 1.58
N GLU A 231 -7.21 20.93 1.95
CA GLU A 231 -6.85 21.98 1.00
C GLU A 231 -5.84 21.50 -0.03
N ILE A 232 -4.77 20.81 0.39
CA ILE A 232 -3.71 20.35 -0.52
C ILE A 232 -4.21 19.29 -1.49
N LEU A 233 -5.20 18.47 -1.10
CA LEU A 233 -5.89 17.55 -2.01
C LEU A 233 -6.66 18.33 -3.10
N GLY A 234 -7.38 19.39 -2.73
CA GLY A 234 -8.01 20.29 -3.69
C GLY A 234 -7.03 20.99 -4.64
N LYS A 235 -5.80 21.31 -4.13
CA LYS A 235 -4.74 21.85 -5.00
C LYS A 235 -4.18 20.80 -5.96
N ALA A 236 -4.08 19.54 -5.53
CA ALA A 236 -3.72 18.45 -6.43
C ALA A 236 -4.77 18.24 -7.53
N GLU A 237 -6.08 18.44 -7.24
CA GLU A 237 -7.14 18.45 -8.25
C GLU A 237 -6.99 19.63 -9.22
N THR A 238 -6.68 20.82 -8.70
CA THR A 238 -6.42 22.02 -9.54
C THR A 238 -5.23 21.81 -10.46
N GLU A 239 -4.15 21.22 -9.95
CA GLU A 239 -2.99 20.83 -10.73
C GLU A 239 -3.36 19.80 -11.80
N MET A 240 -4.19 18.82 -11.46
CA MET A 240 -4.70 17.84 -12.41
C MET A 240 -5.47 18.50 -13.56
N ALA A 241 -6.36 19.44 -13.26
CA ALA A 241 -7.11 20.18 -14.26
C ALA A 241 -6.18 20.99 -15.17
N HIS A 242 -5.22 21.72 -14.61
CA HIS A 242 -4.20 22.43 -15.35
C HIS A 242 -3.40 21.51 -16.30
N ARG A 243 -3.01 20.32 -15.84
CA ARG A 243 -2.33 19.35 -16.69
C ARG A 243 -3.22 18.87 -17.85
N TYR A 244 -4.50 18.67 -17.61
CA TYR A 244 -5.44 18.33 -18.68
C TYR A 244 -5.56 19.44 -19.74
N ASP A 245 -5.55 20.71 -19.33
CA ASP A 245 -5.56 21.84 -20.27
C ASP A 245 -4.27 21.85 -21.13
N LEU A 246 -3.12 21.58 -20.52
CA LEU A 246 -1.85 21.44 -21.25
C LEU A 246 -1.87 20.27 -22.24
N LEU A 247 -2.38 19.10 -21.81
CA LEU A 247 -2.48 17.90 -22.64
C LEU A 247 -3.43 18.15 -23.83
N ALA A 248 -4.59 18.78 -23.59
CA ALA A 248 -5.55 19.12 -24.60
C ALA A 248 -4.99 20.11 -25.62
N SER A 249 -4.34 21.18 -25.16
CA SER A 249 -3.70 22.20 -26.02
C SER A 249 -2.59 21.60 -26.88
N ALA A 250 -1.88 20.59 -26.36
CA ALA A 250 -0.83 19.87 -27.07
C ALA A 250 -1.33 18.70 -27.94
N GLY A 251 -2.63 18.39 -27.92
CA GLY A 251 -3.19 17.22 -28.60
C GLY A 251 -2.67 15.88 -28.06
N CYS A 252 -2.24 15.84 -26.80
CA CYS A 252 -1.64 14.68 -26.18
C CYS A 252 -2.64 13.94 -25.30
N ARG A 253 -2.64 12.58 -25.35
CA ARG A 253 -3.58 11.75 -24.56
C ARG A 253 -3.20 11.60 -23.08
N ASN A 254 -1.93 11.79 -22.76
CA ASN A 254 -1.40 11.62 -21.42
C ASN A 254 -0.03 12.30 -21.27
N ARG A 255 0.44 12.39 -20.00
CA ARG A 255 1.73 12.95 -19.64
C ARG A 255 2.92 12.33 -20.41
N VAL A 256 2.91 11.02 -20.66
CA VAL A 256 4.02 10.35 -21.35
C VAL A 256 4.13 10.83 -22.79
N ALA A 257 3.00 10.91 -23.51
CA ALA A 257 2.95 11.44 -24.87
C ALA A 257 3.36 12.92 -24.91
N TYR A 258 2.91 13.71 -23.93
CA TYR A 258 3.32 15.11 -23.79
C TYR A 258 4.84 15.25 -23.63
N ASN A 259 5.42 14.52 -22.69
CA ASN A 259 6.85 14.57 -22.37
C ASN A 259 7.76 14.09 -23.53
N ALA A 260 7.23 13.28 -24.43
CA ALA A 260 7.97 12.83 -25.62
C ALA A 260 8.22 13.96 -26.62
N SER A 261 7.37 14.99 -26.66
CA SER A 261 7.40 16.05 -27.67
C SER A 261 7.50 17.47 -27.12
N HIS A 262 7.33 17.67 -25.80
CA HIS A 262 7.29 19.00 -25.17
C HIS A 262 8.33 19.14 -24.06
N LYS A 263 8.87 20.34 -23.91
CA LYS A 263 9.78 20.76 -22.84
C LYS A 263 9.31 22.10 -22.26
N PRO A 264 9.42 22.31 -20.95
CA PRO A 264 9.88 21.34 -19.96
C PRO A 264 8.93 20.14 -19.81
N ALA A 265 9.48 19.00 -19.41
CA ALA A 265 8.68 17.81 -19.14
C ALA A 265 7.83 18.01 -17.87
N LEU A 266 6.61 17.45 -17.86
CA LEU A 266 5.77 17.41 -16.68
C LEU A 266 6.24 16.25 -15.77
N PRO A 267 6.67 16.50 -14.52
CA PRO A 267 7.00 15.41 -13.58
C PRO A 267 5.75 14.61 -13.18
N ALA A 268 5.94 13.37 -12.77
CA ALA A 268 4.88 12.65 -12.07
C ALA A 268 4.66 13.29 -10.70
N LEU A 269 3.41 13.38 -10.25
CA LEU A 269 3.06 13.86 -8.93
C LEU A 269 2.59 12.69 -8.07
N ILE A 270 3.28 12.45 -6.96
CA ILE A 270 2.94 11.41 -5.99
C ILE A 270 2.34 12.10 -4.77
N VAL A 271 1.09 11.80 -4.46
CA VAL A 271 0.39 12.29 -3.27
C VAL A 271 0.32 11.15 -2.26
N VAL A 272 0.98 11.35 -1.12
CA VAL A 272 1.07 10.35 -0.04
C VAL A 272 0.21 10.82 1.13
N ILE A 273 -0.67 9.93 1.60
CA ILE A 273 -1.48 10.13 2.82
C ILE A 273 -1.10 9.01 3.77
N ASP A 274 -0.47 9.33 4.93
CA ASP A 274 -0.03 8.32 5.90
C ASP A 274 -1.18 7.71 6.70
N GLU A 275 -2.16 8.54 7.07
CA GLU A 275 -3.30 8.06 7.86
C GLU A 275 -4.60 8.63 7.30
N LEU A 276 -5.25 7.84 6.46
CA LEU A 276 -6.54 8.22 5.88
C LEU A 276 -7.63 8.36 6.97
N ALA A 277 -7.59 7.52 8.01
CA ALA A 277 -8.62 7.53 9.05
C ALA A 277 -8.74 8.89 9.75
N ASP A 278 -7.61 9.57 9.99
CA ASP A 278 -7.63 10.87 10.68
C ASP A 278 -8.31 11.95 9.82
N LEU A 279 -8.15 11.89 8.50
CA LEU A 279 -8.83 12.78 7.55
C LEU A 279 -10.32 12.46 7.43
N MET A 280 -10.67 11.17 7.35
CA MET A 280 -12.07 10.70 7.23
C MET A 280 -12.91 11.02 8.47
N MET A 281 -12.30 11.06 9.65
CA MET A 281 -13.01 11.41 10.88
C MET A 281 -13.50 12.86 10.92
N LEU A 282 -12.84 13.78 10.23
CA LEU A 282 -13.12 15.21 10.30
C LEU A 282 -13.72 15.79 9.01
N ALA A 283 -13.41 15.24 7.86
CA ALA A 283 -13.82 15.76 6.56
C ALA A 283 -14.10 14.63 5.54
N ALA A 284 -14.86 13.61 5.95
CA ALA A 284 -15.09 12.39 5.15
C ALA A 284 -15.53 12.67 3.71
N ASP A 285 -16.58 13.48 3.52
CA ASP A 285 -17.16 13.75 2.20
C ASP A 285 -16.19 14.47 1.26
N ASP A 286 -15.42 15.43 1.78
CA ASP A 286 -14.47 16.20 0.99
C ASP A 286 -13.25 15.34 0.62
N VAL A 287 -12.73 14.58 1.57
CA VAL A 287 -11.56 13.69 1.38
C VAL A 287 -11.90 12.55 0.44
N GLU A 288 -13.02 11.86 0.65
CA GLU A 288 -13.45 10.77 -0.23
C GLU A 288 -13.65 11.26 -1.66
N ARG A 289 -14.34 12.40 -1.84
CA ARG A 289 -14.55 13.01 -3.15
C ARG A 289 -13.24 13.33 -3.84
N SER A 290 -12.30 13.97 -3.15
CA SER A 290 -11.00 14.34 -3.72
C SER A 290 -10.15 13.13 -4.08
N ILE A 291 -10.07 12.13 -3.20
CA ILE A 291 -9.36 10.87 -3.47
C ILE A 291 -9.97 10.18 -4.70
N CYS A 292 -11.30 10.03 -4.75
CA CYS A 292 -11.97 9.38 -5.86
C CYS A 292 -11.73 10.13 -7.18
N ARG A 293 -11.83 11.47 -7.18
CA ARG A 293 -11.60 12.28 -8.38
C ARG A 293 -10.16 12.20 -8.87
N LEU A 294 -9.18 12.33 -7.96
CA LEU A 294 -7.76 12.16 -8.28
C LEU A 294 -7.46 10.74 -8.79
N ALA A 295 -8.07 9.72 -8.20
CA ALA A 295 -7.86 8.34 -8.61
C ALA A 295 -8.49 8.02 -9.97
N GLN A 296 -9.66 8.56 -10.29
CA GLN A 296 -10.33 8.33 -11.57
C GLN A 296 -9.61 9.00 -12.74
N LEU A 297 -9.09 10.20 -12.53
CA LEU A 297 -8.55 11.03 -13.59
C LEU A 297 -7.02 11.21 -13.54
N GLY A 298 -6.38 10.97 -12.41
CA GLY A 298 -4.97 11.29 -12.18
C GLY A 298 -3.99 10.53 -13.09
N ARG A 299 -4.31 9.30 -13.50
CA ARG A 299 -3.40 8.44 -14.28
C ARG A 299 -2.90 9.11 -15.57
N ALA A 300 -3.79 9.70 -16.35
CA ALA A 300 -3.40 10.35 -17.61
C ALA A 300 -2.61 11.64 -17.37
N ALA A 301 -2.93 12.40 -16.32
CA ALA A 301 -2.21 13.58 -15.88
C ALA A 301 -0.88 13.28 -15.18
N GLY A 302 -0.60 12.00 -14.86
CA GLY A 302 0.59 11.57 -14.14
C GLY A 302 0.56 11.90 -12.66
N ILE A 303 -0.64 11.80 -12.04
CA ILE A 303 -0.84 11.98 -10.59
C ILE A 303 -1.17 10.62 -10.00
N HIS A 304 -0.45 10.26 -8.94
CA HIS A 304 -0.50 8.94 -8.33
C HIS A 304 -0.71 9.06 -6.83
N LEU A 305 -1.69 8.32 -6.28
CA LEU A 305 -1.99 8.31 -4.86
C LEU A 305 -1.31 7.11 -4.18
N VAL A 306 -0.72 7.35 -3.03
CA VAL A 306 -0.32 6.33 -2.06
C VAL A 306 -1.08 6.63 -0.77
N VAL A 307 -2.15 5.89 -0.54
CA VAL A 307 -3.05 6.12 0.59
C VAL A 307 -2.82 5.04 1.63
N ALA A 308 -2.45 5.44 2.84
CA ALA A 308 -2.18 4.52 3.91
C ALA A 308 -3.14 4.70 5.09
N THR A 309 -3.41 3.61 5.84
CA THR A 309 -4.21 3.67 7.07
C THR A 309 -3.87 2.54 8.03
N GLN A 310 -3.95 2.83 9.32
CA GLN A 310 -3.84 1.84 10.40
C GLN A 310 -5.23 1.34 10.86
N ARG A 311 -6.32 1.95 10.39
CA ARG A 311 -7.71 1.62 10.73
C ARG A 311 -8.47 1.23 9.45
N PRO A 312 -8.33 -0.02 8.99
CA PRO A 312 -9.00 -0.48 7.77
C PRO A 312 -10.47 -0.83 8.00
N SER A 313 -11.23 0.06 8.65
CA SER A 313 -12.67 -0.08 8.79
C SER A 313 -13.40 0.32 7.50
N VAL A 314 -14.66 -0.10 7.34
CA VAL A 314 -15.47 0.22 6.16
C VAL A 314 -15.78 1.70 6.03
N ASP A 315 -15.76 2.44 7.14
CA ASP A 315 -15.98 3.89 7.17
C ASP A 315 -14.75 4.68 6.70
N VAL A 316 -13.56 4.06 6.75
CA VAL A 316 -12.29 4.64 6.29
C VAL A 316 -11.96 4.16 4.88
N VAL A 317 -11.99 2.85 4.66
CA VAL A 317 -11.75 2.23 3.35
C VAL A 317 -13.09 1.88 2.73
N THR A 318 -13.78 2.92 2.27
CA THR A 318 -15.13 2.79 1.71
C THR A 318 -15.15 2.03 0.39
N GLY A 319 -16.33 1.63 -0.05
CA GLY A 319 -16.50 0.98 -1.35
C GLY A 319 -16.04 1.85 -2.51
N LEU A 320 -16.22 3.18 -2.43
CA LEU A 320 -15.79 4.14 -3.45
C LEU A 320 -14.26 4.25 -3.50
N ILE A 321 -13.60 4.36 -2.34
CA ILE A 321 -12.14 4.38 -2.24
C ILE A 321 -11.55 3.09 -2.80
N LYS A 322 -12.08 1.92 -2.43
CA LYS A 322 -11.61 0.62 -2.94
C LYS A 322 -11.76 0.47 -4.45
N ALA A 323 -12.88 0.94 -5.00
CA ALA A 323 -13.13 0.87 -6.45
C ALA A 323 -12.10 1.70 -7.25
N ASN A 324 -11.56 2.75 -6.64
CA ASN A 324 -10.64 3.68 -7.30
C ASN A 324 -9.16 3.44 -6.93
N LEU A 325 -8.87 2.64 -5.90
CA LEU A 325 -7.52 2.23 -5.50
C LEU A 325 -7.35 0.70 -5.71
N PRO A 326 -7.12 0.25 -6.95
CA PRO A 326 -7.16 -1.17 -7.27
C PRO A 326 -5.92 -1.94 -6.83
N ALA A 327 -4.75 -1.29 -6.73
CA ALA A 327 -3.56 -1.90 -6.14
C ALA A 327 -3.62 -1.80 -4.61
N ARG A 328 -3.43 -2.93 -3.92
CA ARG A 328 -3.58 -2.98 -2.47
C ARG A 328 -2.47 -3.77 -1.82
N GLN A 329 -1.93 -3.23 -0.74
CA GLN A 329 -0.91 -3.89 0.09
C GLN A 329 -1.43 -3.94 1.52
N ALA A 330 -1.72 -5.15 2.02
CA ALA A 330 -2.17 -5.38 3.37
C ALA A 330 -1.04 -5.95 4.21
N PHE A 331 -0.67 -5.26 5.26
CA PHE A 331 0.15 -5.78 6.35
C PHE A 331 -0.73 -6.50 7.37
N ALA A 332 -0.14 -7.01 8.46
CA ALA A 332 -0.88 -7.70 9.51
C ALA A 332 -2.00 -6.81 10.06
N VAL A 333 -3.20 -7.39 10.20
CA VAL A 333 -4.40 -6.77 10.76
C VAL A 333 -4.96 -7.62 11.88
N SER A 334 -5.85 -7.03 12.70
CA SER A 334 -6.39 -7.67 13.90
C SER A 334 -7.46 -8.72 13.59
N SER A 335 -8.18 -8.57 12.48
CA SER A 335 -9.34 -9.42 12.17
C SER A 335 -9.44 -9.81 10.71
N MET A 336 -10.20 -10.89 10.45
CA MET A 336 -10.57 -11.30 9.10
C MET A 336 -11.47 -10.25 8.41
N VAL A 337 -12.21 -9.46 9.18
CA VAL A 337 -13.06 -8.37 8.65
C VAL A 337 -12.16 -7.30 8.04
N ASP A 338 -11.11 -6.88 8.76
CA ASP A 338 -10.14 -5.91 8.27
C ASP A 338 -9.45 -6.39 7.00
N SER A 339 -9.04 -7.68 6.98
CA SER A 339 -8.45 -8.28 5.77
C SER A 339 -9.39 -8.19 4.56
N ARG A 340 -10.68 -8.51 4.76
CA ARG A 340 -11.69 -8.40 3.70
C ARG A 340 -11.97 -6.95 3.30
N THR A 341 -11.92 -6.04 4.24
CA THR A 341 -12.07 -4.61 3.93
C THR A 341 -10.97 -4.13 2.99
N ILE A 342 -9.73 -4.58 3.16
CA ILE A 342 -8.61 -4.19 2.30
C ILE A 342 -8.57 -5.00 1.00
N LEU A 343 -8.59 -6.34 1.11
CA LEU A 343 -8.24 -7.27 0.01
C LEU A 343 -9.43 -7.98 -0.63
N ASP A 344 -10.66 -7.73 -0.14
CA ASP A 344 -11.86 -8.51 -0.48
C ASP A 344 -11.73 -10.02 -0.18
N SER A 345 -10.68 -10.42 0.55
CA SER A 345 -10.37 -11.80 0.91
C SER A 345 -9.71 -11.89 2.29
N PRO A 346 -9.83 -13.04 3.00
CA PRO A 346 -9.12 -13.27 4.24
C PRO A 346 -7.63 -13.53 3.98
N GLY A 347 -6.80 -13.37 5.02
CA GLY A 347 -5.39 -13.78 5.00
C GLY A 347 -4.45 -12.79 5.68
N ALA A 348 -4.75 -11.49 5.68
CA ALA A 348 -3.89 -10.49 6.33
C ALA A 348 -3.91 -10.62 7.88
N GLU A 349 -4.97 -11.19 8.45
CA GLU A 349 -5.05 -11.54 9.88
C GLU A 349 -4.09 -12.67 10.31
N ARG A 350 -3.49 -13.38 9.34
CA ARG A 350 -2.54 -14.48 9.57
C ARG A 350 -1.10 -14.09 9.28
N LEU A 351 -0.85 -12.84 8.96
CA LEU A 351 0.48 -12.32 8.73
C LEU A 351 1.25 -12.18 10.05
N LEU A 352 2.56 -12.33 9.98
CA LEU A 352 3.44 -12.35 11.15
C LEU A 352 3.74 -10.95 11.70
N GLY A 353 3.31 -9.87 11.02
CA GLY A 353 3.74 -8.51 11.32
C GLY A 353 5.17 -8.22 10.85
N ARG A 354 5.77 -7.12 11.33
CA ARG A 354 7.17 -6.74 11.03
C ARG A 354 7.50 -6.72 9.53
N GLY A 355 6.56 -6.26 8.73
CA GLY A 355 6.74 -6.12 7.28
C GLY A 355 6.28 -7.32 6.45
N ASP A 356 5.70 -8.37 7.05
CA ASP A 356 5.01 -9.43 6.32
C ASP A 356 3.72 -8.89 5.73
N PHE A 357 3.52 -9.01 4.42
CA PHE A 357 2.41 -8.40 3.70
C PHE A 357 1.78 -9.30 2.65
N LEU A 358 0.57 -8.95 2.24
CA LEU A 358 -0.11 -9.44 1.05
C LEU A 358 -0.24 -8.29 0.04
N PHE A 359 0.21 -8.48 -1.19
CA PHE A 359 0.11 -7.53 -2.28
C PHE A 359 -0.84 -8.02 -3.37
N LEU A 360 -1.85 -7.21 -3.68
CA LEU A 360 -2.82 -7.45 -4.75
C LEU A 360 -2.65 -6.36 -5.82
N PRO A 361 -1.95 -6.64 -6.92
CA PRO A 361 -1.92 -5.73 -8.07
C PRO A 361 -3.28 -5.71 -8.81
N PRO A 362 -3.56 -4.67 -9.62
CA PRO A 362 -4.88 -4.44 -10.24
C PRO A 362 -5.39 -5.58 -11.12
N ASP A 363 -4.49 -6.29 -11.75
CA ASP A 363 -4.75 -7.36 -12.73
C ASP A 363 -4.66 -8.77 -12.14
N ALA A 364 -4.39 -8.90 -10.84
CA ALA A 364 -4.33 -10.19 -10.17
C ALA A 364 -5.65 -10.53 -9.46
N MET A 365 -6.03 -11.80 -9.51
CA MET A 365 -7.20 -12.31 -8.78
C MET A 365 -6.89 -12.72 -7.33
N ARG A 366 -5.62 -12.85 -6.97
CA ARG A 366 -5.17 -13.30 -5.64
C ARG A 366 -3.94 -12.53 -5.21
N PRO A 367 -3.83 -12.21 -3.92
CA PRO A 367 -2.67 -11.50 -3.41
C PRO A 367 -1.44 -12.43 -3.36
N THR A 368 -0.27 -11.84 -3.61
CA THR A 368 1.04 -12.45 -3.40
C THR A 368 1.56 -12.08 -2.00
N ARG A 369 2.09 -13.06 -1.26
CA ARG A 369 2.72 -12.81 0.03
C ARG A 369 4.18 -12.41 -0.14
N GLY A 370 4.62 -11.43 0.63
CA GLY A 370 6.00 -10.98 0.63
C GLY A 370 6.46 -10.43 1.97
N GLN A 371 7.76 -10.28 2.11
CA GLN A 371 8.42 -9.55 3.19
C GLN A 371 8.82 -8.17 2.69
N GLY A 372 8.35 -7.13 3.35
CA GLY A 372 8.55 -5.73 2.98
C GLY A 372 10.01 -5.29 3.02
N ALA A 373 10.34 -4.42 2.09
CA ALA A 373 11.61 -3.74 2.07
C ALA A 373 11.77 -2.83 3.30
N TYR A 374 12.97 -2.80 3.86
CA TYR A 374 13.32 -1.99 5.02
C TYR A 374 14.44 -1.02 4.68
N ALA A 375 14.20 0.25 4.85
CA ALA A 375 15.20 1.30 4.75
C ALA A 375 15.63 1.76 6.15
N LYS A 376 16.93 1.70 6.44
CA LYS A 376 17.49 2.25 7.71
C LYS A 376 17.43 3.78 7.66
N ASP A 377 17.23 4.43 8.80
CA ASP A 377 17.21 5.90 8.90
C ASP A 377 18.49 6.54 8.37
N SER A 378 19.66 5.92 8.65
CA SER A 378 20.93 6.39 8.11
C SER A 378 20.97 6.38 6.59
N TRP A 379 20.34 5.39 5.94
CA TRP A 379 20.25 5.28 4.49
C TRP A 379 19.25 6.30 3.92
N LEU A 380 18.11 6.52 4.57
CA LEU A 380 17.14 7.55 4.21
C LEU A 380 17.78 8.94 4.30
N ASN A 381 18.47 9.24 5.38
CA ASN A 381 19.19 10.49 5.57
C ASN A 381 20.30 10.71 4.51
N GLN A 382 21.01 9.65 4.14
CA GLN A 382 21.98 9.72 3.03
C GLN A 382 21.27 9.98 1.69
N THR A 383 20.13 9.36 1.45
CA THR A 383 19.31 9.57 0.24
C THR A 383 18.84 11.02 0.13
N VAL A 384 18.41 11.62 1.23
CA VAL A 384 18.07 13.06 1.28
C VAL A 384 19.27 13.95 0.93
N LYS A 385 20.44 13.66 1.50
CA LYS A 385 21.66 14.42 1.17
C LYS A 385 22.00 14.35 -0.32
N LEU A 386 21.88 13.17 -0.93
CA LEU A 386 22.12 12.99 -2.36
C LEU A 386 21.06 13.71 -3.21
N ALA A 387 19.79 13.63 -2.84
CA ALA A 387 18.72 14.33 -3.52
C ALA A 387 18.91 15.87 -3.47
N ARG A 388 19.32 16.42 -2.33
CA ARG A 388 19.65 17.84 -2.20
C ARG A 388 20.86 18.23 -3.04
N ALA A 389 21.90 17.41 -3.06
CA ALA A 389 23.12 17.68 -3.83
C ALA A 389 22.89 17.58 -5.35
N SER A 390 21.83 16.89 -5.80
CA SER A 390 21.50 16.78 -7.23
C SER A 390 20.91 18.06 -7.83
N VAL A 391 20.47 19.02 -7.01
CA VAL A 391 19.91 20.30 -7.45
C VAL A 391 20.82 21.41 -6.94
N PRO A 392 21.51 22.17 -7.83
CA PRO A 392 22.33 23.30 -7.42
C PRO A 392 21.54 24.35 -6.65
N ALA A 393 22.17 24.96 -5.65
CA ALA A 393 21.54 26.04 -4.87
C ALA A 393 21.13 27.20 -5.81
N GLY A 394 19.91 27.71 -5.60
CA GLY A 394 19.37 28.79 -6.42
C GLY A 394 18.82 28.37 -7.78
N THR A 395 18.74 27.07 -8.09
CA THR A 395 18.05 26.59 -9.29
C THR A 395 16.57 26.97 -9.21
N PRO A 396 16.01 27.72 -10.19
CA PRO A 396 14.60 28.04 -10.23
C PRO A 396 13.76 26.76 -10.30
N ASP A 397 12.68 26.72 -9.52
CA ASP A 397 11.72 25.64 -9.54
C ASP A 397 10.31 26.18 -9.88
N PRO A 398 10.00 26.36 -11.17
CA PRO A 398 8.74 26.98 -11.59
C PRO A 398 7.50 26.20 -11.15
N GLU A 399 7.64 24.88 -10.97
CA GLU A 399 6.52 24.05 -10.53
C GLU A 399 6.25 24.24 -9.03
N ALA A 400 7.29 24.22 -8.20
CA ALA A 400 7.16 24.53 -6.78
C ALA A 400 6.66 25.96 -6.55
N GLU A 401 7.20 26.94 -7.32
CA GLU A 401 6.72 28.33 -7.27
C GLU A 401 5.24 28.46 -7.66
N ARG A 402 4.81 27.77 -8.72
CA ARG A 402 3.42 27.74 -9.15
C ARG A 402 2.55 27.09 -8.08
N PHE A 403 2.97 25.99 -7.52
CA PHE A 403 2.23 25.28 -6.47
C PHE A 403 2.16 26.12 -5.17
N ALA A 404 3.25 26.78 -4.79
CA ALA A 404 3.27 27.74 -3.67
C ALA A 404 2.31 28.91 -3.89
N LYS A 405 2.22 29.45 -5.11
CA LYS A 405 1.23 30.48 -5.47
C LYS A 405 -0.22 29.97 -5.33
N LEU A 406 -0.48 28.71 -5.71
CA LEU A 406 -1.80 28.09 -5.50
C LEU A 406 -2.14 28.01 -4.02
N LEU A 407 -1.20 27.64 -3.15
CA LEU A 407 -1.39 27.62 -1.70
C LEU A 407 -1.60 29.02 -1.12
N SER A 408 -0.76 29.99 -1.48
CA SER A 408 -0.89 31.36 -0.97
C SER A 408 -2.17 32.06 -1.45
N ALA A 409 -2.63 31.81 -2.66
CA ALA A 409 -3.88 32.37 -3.18
C ALA A 409 -5.10 31.90 -2.34
N THR A 410 -5.07 30.65 -1.89
CA THR A 410 -6.13 30.12 -1.01
C THR A 410 -6.04 30.74 0.39
N GLN A 411 -4.86 30.83 0.97
CA GLN A 411 -4.67 31.51 2.25
C GLN A 411 -5.20 32.93 2.21
N MET A 412 -4.89 33.69 1.16
CA MET A 412 -5.43 35.04 0.98
C MET A 412 -6.96 35.06 0.83
N ALA A 413 -7.54 34.08 0.13
CA ALA A 413 -9.00 33.95 0.01
C ALA A 413 -9.63 33.57 1.35
N ASP A 414 -8.98 32.70 2.12
CA ASP A 414 -9.42 32.30 3.45
C ASP A 414 -9.33 33.43 4.47
N ASP A 415 -8.25 34.22 4.42
CA ASP A 415 -8.14 35.41 5.27
C ASP A 415 -9.21 36.44 4.94
N ARG A 416 -9.57 36.64 3.67
CA ARG A 416 -10.69 37.52 3.30
C ARG A 416 -12.03 36.98 3.81
N LEU A 417 -12.27 35.67 3.69
CA LEU A 417 -13.46 35.02 4.24
C LEU A 417 -13.50 35.11 5.75
N TYR A 418 -12.35 34.95 6.42
CA TYR A 418 -12.24 35.14 7.87
C TYR A 418 -12.53 36.60 8.28
N GLN A 419 -12.02 37.59 7.55
CA GLN A 419 -12.38 39.00 7.82
C GLN A 419 -13.89 39.23 7.67
N SER A 420 -14.53 38.59 6.68
CA SER A 420 -15.98 38.65 6.56
C SER A 420 -16.71 37.92 7.71
N ALA A 421 -16.16 36.76 8.16
CA ALA A 421 -16.69 36.07 9.34
C ALA A 421 -16.56 36.92 10.61
N ARG A 422 -15.42 37.60 10.78
CA ARG A 422 -15.16 38.51 11.86
C ARG A 422 -16.15 39.68 11.87
N GLN A 423 -16.36 40.33 10.74
CA GLN A 423 -17.34 41.43 10.64
C GLN A 423 -18.75 40.94 11.00
N LEU A 424 -19.15 39.76 10.53
CA LEU A 424 -20.44 39.16 10.88
C LEU A 424 -20.54 38.83 12.38
N ALA A 425 -19.44 38.47 13.03
CA ALA A 425 -19.40 38.19 14.47
C ALA A 425 -19.45 39.50 15.32
N GLU A 426 -18.83 40.55 14.84
CA GLU A 426 -18.89 41.89 15.45
C GLU A 426 -20.34 42.50 15.36
N GLU A 427 -21.04 42.23 14.25
CA GLU A 427 -22.44 42.65 14.05
C GLU A 427 -23.44 41.78 14.84
N HIS A 428 -23.10 40.47 15.05
CA HIS A 428 -23.98 39.50 15.69
C HIS A 428 -23.21 38.65 16.73
N PRO A 429 -23.18 39.04 18.01
CA PRO A 429 -22.37 38.34 19.03
C PRO A 429 -22.70 36.87 19.25
N LYS A 430 -23.86 36.38 18.79
CA LYS A 430 -24.28 34.97 18.84
C LYS A 430 -24.12 34.26 17.50
N VAL A 431 -22.97 34.43 16.87
CA VAL A 431 -22.64 33.72 15.60
C VAL A 431 -22.41 32.23 15.86
N SER A 432 -23.12 31.38 15.13
CA SER A 432 -22.96 29.94 15.16
C SER A 432 -22.29 29.41 13.86
N THR A 433 -21.73 28.21 13.92
CA THR A 433 -21.17 27.51 12.74
C THR A 433 -22.17 27.47 11.59
N SER A 434 -23.44 27.12 11.87
CA SER A 434 -24.51 27.06 10.87
C SER A 434 -24.87 28.45 10.29
N TYR A 435 -24.69 29.52 11.06
CA TYR A 435 -24.88 30.87 10.57
C TYR A 435 -23.80 31.28 9.57
N LEU A 436 -22.51 31.01 9.90
CA LEU A 436 -21.38 31.27 9.01
C LEU A 436 -21.47 30.42 7.71
N GLN A 437 -21.83 29.13 7.81
CA GLN A 437 -22.04 28.30 6.63
C GLN A 437 -23.03 28.93 5.64
N ARG A 438 -24.18 29.38 6.12
CA ARG A 438 -25.24 29.99 5.28
C ARG A 438 -24.84 31.35 4.71
N LYS A 439 -24.23 32.21 5.52
CA LYS A 439 -23.88 33.58 5.14
C LYS A 439 -22.69 33.63 4.19
N LEU A 440 -21.66 32.86 4.48
CA LEU A 440 -20.42 32.84 3.69
C LEU A 440 -20.41 31.73 2.61
N ARG A 441 -21.43 30.86 2.59
CA ARG A 441 -21.54 29.69 1.68
C ARG A 441 -20.31 28.78 1.74
N ILE A 442 -19.84 28.49 2.95
CA ILE A 442 -18.69 27.65 3.23
C ILE A 442 -19.12 26.31 3.87
N GLY A 443 -18.29 25.29 3.73
CA GLY A 443 -18.52 23.99 4.37
C GLY A 443 -18.40 24.05 5.90
N TYR A 444 -18.94 23.02 6.58
CA TYR A 444 -18.93 22.92 8.05
C TYR A 444 -17.50 22.99 8.64
N PRO A 445 -16.48 22.25 8.12
CA PRO A 445 -15.14 22.28 8.70
C PRO A 445 -14.57 23.69 8.74
N LYS A 446 -14.71 24.43 7.65
CA LYS A 446 -14.21 25.80 7.54
C LYS A 446 -14.97 26.79 8.43
N ALA A 447 -16.28 26.62 8.54
CA ALA A 447 -17.09 27.44 9.44
C ALA A 447 -16.74 27.16 10.91
N ALA A 448 -16.50 25.89 11.28
CA ALA A 448 -16.07 25.51 12.62
C ALA A 448 -14.68 26.09 12.95
N ALA A 449 -13.71 25.98 12.05
CA ALA A 449 -12.38 26.58 12.22
C ALA A 449 -12.45 28.11 12.39
N PHE A 450 -13.33 28.79 11.66
CA PHE A 450 -13.54 30.22 11.83
C PHE A 450 -14.16 30.58 13.19
N ILE A 451 -15.08 29.77 13.70
CA ILE A 451 -15.65 29.96 15.05
C ILE A 451 -14.56 29.82 16.13
N GLU A 452 -13.72 28.77 16.03
CA GLU A 452 -12.60 28.58 16.97
C GLU A 452 -11.60 29.74 16.91
N ARG A 453 -11.26 30.22 15.70
CA ARG A 453 -10.37 31.35 15.51
C ARG A 453 -10.98 32.65 16.05
N LEU A 454 -12.29 32.87 15.86
CA LEU A 454 -13.01 34.01 16.41
C LEU A 454 -13.04 34.00 17.95
N ARG A 455 -13.12 32.82 18.58
CA ARG A 455 -12.99 32.64 20.03
C ARG A 455 -11.57 32.95 20.49
N ALA A 456 -10.57 32.38 19.84
CA ALA A 456 -9.17 32.62 20.14
C ALA A 456 -8.78 34.12 20.01
N ASP A 457 -9.38 34.80 19.02
CA ASP A 457 -9.20 36.26 18.82
C ASP A 457 -10.05 37.10 19.79
N GLY A 458 -10.85 36.45 20.67
CA GLY A 458 -11.69 37.14 21.69
C GLY A 458 -12.89 37.90 21.12
N ILE A 459 -13.34 37.58 19.90
CA ILE A 459 -14.44 38.28 19.20
C ILE A 459 -15.80 37.70 19.59
N ILE A 460 -15.86 36.40 19.89
CA ILE A 460 -17.05 35.71 20.38
C ILE A 460 -16.74 35.05 21.73
N ALA A 461 -17.73 35.02 22.63
CA ALA A 461 -17.58 34.41 23.95
C ALA A 461 -17.38 32.89 23.84
N ASP A 462 -16.57 32.34 24.74
CA ASP A 462 -16.42 30.90 24.89
C ASP A 462 -17.60 30.37 25.72
N PRO A 463 -18.41 29.42 25.22
CA PRO A 463 -19.56 28.92 25.95
C PRO A 463 -19.20 28.23 27.28
N ASP A 464 -17.93 27.83 27.46
CA ASP A 464 -17.46 27.13 28.66
C ASP A 464 -16.96 28.11 29.78
N LEU A 465 -17.02 29.44 29.57
CA LEU A 465 -16.57 30.45 30.54
C LEU A 465 -17.72 31.19 31.25
N ASP A 466 -18.97 30.92 30.88
CA ASP A 466 -20.15 31.60 31.45
C ASP A 466 -20.84 30.86 32.63
N ASP A 467 -20.22 29.76 33.13
CA ASP A 467 -20.72 28.97 34.28
C ASP A 467 -19.79 29.06 35.53
N GLU A 468 -19.29 30.23 35.89
CA GLU A 468 -18.75 30.51 37.25
C GLU A 468 -19.50 31.64 37.96
#